data_504f062249336180941c31881ad230b8
#
_entry.id   504f062249336180941c31881ad230b8
#
_cell.length_a   1.000
_cell.length_b   1.000
_cell.length_c   1.000
_cell.angle_alpha   90.00
_cell.angle_beta   90.00
_cell.angle_gamma   90.00
#
_symmetry.space_group_name_H-M   'P 1'
#
loop_
_entity.id
_entity.type
_entity.pdbx_description
1 polymer ?
#
loop_
_entity_poly.entity_id
_entity_poly.type
_entity_poly.pdbx_seq_one_letter_code
_entity_poly.pdbx_strand_id
1 'polypeptide(L)'
;FVSNALGQDSILLTSVVVVDFADPPITFNDTSYINPSSFVLTSLSNSVNWYADTLGSQPVGTGSSYTTPLLSNNTTYYAQELGGPIVSGGPLDNNIGGGGFYNNDRHIFIDSYKQSKLISADVYAGTSQNVTFELRDNNSQVLEDKTIFLQTGLNTLQLDFDLPIMNDLELGVNGTGSDLYRNNSGASYPYILGSLGTITGHNSPYAGDTNYHYFFYNLNIQESCLSNFSPTNAVFVTPSEVNNFAFSAIDVYPNPAVDKVFIASKNNISSLKIFDLSGKLCYVDNTISDKHEVDISEFSKGIYTINVIDQENSYVTKLFVE
;
A
#
# COMPACT_ATOMS: atom_id res chain seq x y z
N PHE A 1 -11.55 -35.66 8.56
CA PHE A 1 -12.28 -36.82 8.01
C PHE A 1 -13.62 -36.89 8.67
N VAL A 2 -14.69 -36.93 7.90
CA VAL A 2 -16.05 -37.22 8.39
C VAL A 2 -16.47 -38.57 7.82
N SER A 3 -16.74 -39.53 8.66
CA SER A 3 -17.26 -40.83 8.22
C SER A 3 -18.80 -40.86 8.32
N ASN A 4 -19.46 -41.49 7.35
CA ASN A 4 -20.89 -41.74 7.44
C ASN A 4 -21.18 -42.90 8.42
N ALA A 5 -22.45 -43.14 8.74
CA ALA A 5 -22.88 -44.18 9.66
C ALA A 5 -22.50 -45.61 9.19
N LEU A 6 -22.02 -45.79 7.98
CA LEU A 6 -21.57 -47.06 7.40
C LEU A 6 -20.05 -47.20 7.35
N GLY A 7 -19.29 -46.17 7.78
CA GLY A 7 -17.84 -46.20 7.93
C GLY A 7 -17.06 -46.29 6.63
N GLN A 8 -17.63 -45.93 5.49
CA GLN A 8 -17.01 -46.17 4.18
C GLN A 8 -16.56 -44.94 3.41
N ASP A 9 -16.96 -43.73 3.84
CA ASP A 9 -16.49 -42.49 3.18
C ASP A 9 -15.91 -41.52 4.20
N SER A 10 -14.63 -41.24 4.04
CA SER A 10 -13.94 -40.17 4.76
C SER A 10 -13.68 -39.01 3.82
N ILE A 11 -14.29 -37.87 4.11
CA ILE A 11 -13.95 -36.61 3.43
C ILE A 11 -12.81 -35.95 4.21
N LEU A 12 -11.69 -35.77 3.55
CA LEU A 12 -10.62 -34.92 4.07
C LEU A 12 -11.11 -33.47 3.96
N LEU A 13 -11.52 -32.87 5.06
CA LEU A 13 -11.68 -31.43 5.13
C LEU A 13 -10.27 -30.80 5.13
N THR A 14 -9.76 -30.49 3.96
CA THR A 14 -8.65 -29.56 3.85
C THR A 14 -9.15 -28.20 4.34
N SER A 15 -8.40 -27.57 5.22
CA SER A 15 -8.68 -26.19 5.61
C SER A 15 -8.78 -25.34 4.34
N VAL A 16 -9.91 -24.66 4.16
CA VAL A 16 -10.03 -23.63 3.13
C VAL A 16 -9.18 -22.47 3.62
N VAL A 17 -8.03 -22.28 3.00
CA VAL A 17 -7.25 -21.05 3.17
C VAL A 17 -8.02 -19.97 2.40
N VAL A 18 -8.72 -19.10 3.11
CA VAL A 18 -9.27 -17.88 2.52
C VAL A 18 -8.06 -16.98 2.26
N VAL A 19 -7.66 -16.87 1.01
CA VAL A 19 -6.68 -15.87 0.59
C VAL A 19 -7.43 -14.55 0.49
N ASP A 20 -7.18 -13.66 1.44
CA ASP A 20 -7.66 -12.29 1.38
C ASP A 20 -6.72 -11.53 0.42
N PHE A 21 -7.26 -11.07 -0.71
CA PHE A 21 -6.51 -10.26 -1.66
C PHE A 21 -6.61 -8.80 -1.23
N ALA A 22 -5.52 -8.05 -1.34
CA ALA A 22 -5.57 -6.60 -1.23
C ALA A 22 -6.50 -6.02 -2.32
N ASP A 23 -7.09 -4.86 -2.07
CA ASP A 23 -7.90 -4.16 -3.07
C ASP A 23 -7.07 -3.88 -4.33
N PRO A 24 -7.66 -4.03 -5.53
CA PRO A 24 -6.94 -3.75 -6.77
C PRO A 24 -6.56 -2.26 -6.85
N PRO A 25 -5.39 -1.94 -7.45
CA PRO A 25 -4.96 -0.55 -7.59
C PRO A 25 -5.94 0.24 -8.47
N ILE A 26 -6.15 1.51 -8.13
CA ILE A 26 -6.92 2.44 -8.95
C ILE A 26 -6.05 2.84 -10.14
N THR A 27 -6.53 2.56 -11.35
CA THR A 27 -5.81 2.83 -12.61
C THR A 27 -6.62 3.71 -13.55
N PHE A 28 -5.93 4.34 -14.50
CA PHE A 28 -6.54 5.22 -15.49
C PHE A 28 -6.16 4.76 -16.90
N ASN A 29 -7.18 4.65 -17.75
CA ASN A 29 -7.03 4.37 -19.17
C ASN A 29 -6.38 5.55 -19.89
N ASP A 30 -5.74 5.27 -21.03
CA ASP A 30 -5.25 6.31 -21.92
C ASP A 30 -5.87 6.14 -23.30
N THR A 31 -6.00 7.24 -24.05
CA THR A 31 -6.65 7.29 -25.37
C THR A 31 -5.80 8.01 -26.39
N SER A 32 -5.83 7.55 -27.65
CA SER A 32 -5.16 8.21 -28.77
C SER A 32 -6.06 8.24 -30.01
N TYR A 33 -5.99 9.36 -30.76
CA TYR A 33 -6.56 9.49 -32.11
C TYR A 33 -5.58 9.10 -33.22
N ILE A 34 -4.32 8.86 -32.85
CA ILE A 34 -3.23 8.50 -33.78
C ILE A 34 -3.02 7.00 -33.70
N ASN A 35 -3.03 6.31 -34.82
CA ASN A 35 -2.77 4.88 -34.94
C ASN A 35 -1.65 4.65 -35.98
N PRO A 36 -0.52 4.00 -35.63
CA PRO A 36 -0.18 3.45 -34.29
C PRO A 36 0.27 4.51 -33.29
N SER A 37 0.13 4.21 -31.97
CA SER A 37 0.55 5.09 -30.88
C SER A 37 1.04 4.31 -29.67
N SER A 38 1.85 4.95 -28.83
CA SER A 38 2.15 4.51 -27.47
C SER A 38 1.21 5.22 -26.49
N PHE A 39 0.87 4.55 -25.40
CA PHE A 39 -0.04 5.04 -24.36
C PHE A 39 0.67 5.11 -23.02
N VAL A 40 0.27 6.03 -22.16
CA VAL A 40 0.76 6.15 -20.80
C VAL A 40 -0.36 5.76 -19.85
N LEU A 41 -0.35 4.51 -19.42
CA LEU A 41 -1.26 4.00 -18.39
C LEU A 41 -0.75 4.44 -17.03
N THR A 42 -1.66 4.85 -16.13
CA THR A 42 -1.27 5.40 -14.83
C THR A 42 -2.05 4.76 -13.69
N SER A 43 -1.46 4.78 -12.48
CA SER A 43 -2.05 4.35 -11.23
C SER A 43 -1.87 5.40 -10.16
N LEU A 44 -2.76 5.42 -9.16
CA LEU A 44 -2.58 6.25 -7.95
C LEU A 44 -1.48 5.71 -7.03
N SER A 45 -1.19 4.41 -7.11
CA SER A 45 -0.15 3.78 -6.31
C SER A 45 1.19 3.77 -7.03
N ASN A 46 2.28 3.92 -6.28
CA ASN A 46 3.66 3.83 -6.78
C ASN A 46 4.21 2.39 -6.76
N SER A 47 3.52 1.44 -6.13
CA SER A 47 3.96 0.05 -5.94
C SER A 47 3.27 -0.93 -6.89
N VAL A 48 2.98 -0.49 -8.12
CA VAL A 48 2.24 -1.28 -9.11
C VAL A 48 3.19 -2.02 -10.04
N ASN A 49 2.89 -3.29 -10.28
CA ASN A 49 3.42 -4.07 -11.38
C ASN A 49 2.41 -4.12 -12.52
N TRP A 50 2.87 -3.85 -13.73
CA TRP A 50 2.07 -3.87 -14.95
C TRP A 50 2.29 -5.16 -15.72
N TYR A 51 1.23 -5.78 -16.21
CA TYR A 51 1.24 -7.06 -16.93
C TYR A 51 0.51 -6.96 -18.25
N ALA A 52 0.94 -7.75 -19.22
CA ALA A 52 0.25 -7.89 -20.51
C ALA A 52 -0.93 -8.87 -20.43
N ASP A 53 -0.97 -9.74 -19.42
CA ASP A 53 -2.02 -10.74 -19.18
C ASP A 53 -2.18 -11.02 -17.68
N THR A 54 -3.15 -11.86 -17.32
CA THR A 54 -3.43 -12.29 -15.94
C THR A 54 -2.90 -13.71 -15.63
N LEU A 55 -2.04 -14.27 -16.46
CA LEU A 55 -1.59 -15.66 -16.37
C LEU A 55 -0.30 -15.84 -15.56
N GLY A 56 0.16 -14.80 -14.85
CA GLY A 56 1.39 -14.87 -14.03
C GLY A 56 2.67 -14.69 -14.85
N SER A 57 2.59 -14.02 -16.00
CA SER A 57 3.76 -13.60 -16.78
C SER A 57 4.65 -12.64 -15.98
N GLN A 58 5.87 -12.40 -16.47
CA GLN A 58 6.73 -11.38 -15.88
C GLN A 58 6.09 -9.98 -16.09
N PRO A 59 6.22 -9.07 -15.12
CA PRO A 59 5.71 -7.71 -15.28
C PRO A 59 6.42 -7.02 -16.44
N VAL A 60 5.65 -6.31 -17.26
CA VAL A 60 6.15 -5.50 -18.39
C VAL A 60 6.61 -4.11 -17.96
N GLY A 61 6.26 -3.69 -16.76
CA GLY A 61 6.68 -2.43 -16.15
C GLY A 61 6.32 -2.37 -14.67
N THR A 62 6.88 -1.39 -13.96
CA THR A 62 6.65 -1.15 -12.53
C THR A 62 6.49 0.33 -12.24
N GLY A 63 5.82 0.67 -11.14
CA GLY A 63 5.61 2.05 -10.69
C GLY A 63 4.26 2.64 -11.10
N SER A 64 4.05 3.91 -10.77
CA SER A 64 2.77 4.60 -10.96
C SER A 64 2.37 4.84 -12.43
N SER A 65 3.27 4.57 -13.38
CA SER A 65 2.97 4.71 -14.81
C SER A 65 3.69 3.66 -15.64
N TYR A 66 3.04 3.25 -16.73
CA TYR A 66 3.61 2.35 -17.72
C TYR A 66 3.38 2.92 -19.12
N THR A 67 4.46 3.11 -19.89
CA THR A 67 4.39 3.49 -21.30
C THR A 67 4.38 2.22 -22.16
N THR A 68 3.31 2.00 -22.91
CA THR A 68 3.18 0.83 -23.77
C THR A 68 4.16 0.89 -24.95
N PRO A 69 4.51 -0.26 -25.54
CA PRO A 69 5.04 -0.28 -26.90
C PRO A 69 4.09 0.41 -27.88
N LEU A 70 4.56 0.61 -29.11
CA LEU A 70 3.72 1.12 -30.19
C LEU A 70 2.61 0.11 -30.49
N LEU A 71 1.36 0.47 -30.26
CA LEU A 71 0.17 -0.37 -30.48
C LEU A 71 -0.54 0.06 -31.75
N SER A 72 -1.21 -0.91 -32.38
CA SER A 72 -2.08 -0.67 -33.55
C SER A 72 -3.54 -1.03 -33.27
N ASN A 73 -3.82 -1.62 -32.11
CA ASN A 73 -5.16 -2.03 -31.69
C ASN A 73 -5.38 -1.67 -30.23
N ASN A 74 -6.65 -1.56 -29.84
CA ASN A 74 -7.02 -1.45 -28.43
C ASN A 74 -6.42 -2.64 -27.67
N THR A 75 -5.77 -2.35 -26.56
CA THR A 75 -5.06 -3.35 -25.75
C THR A 75 -5.35 -3.12 -24.29
N THR A 76 -5.65 -4.20 -23.56
CA THR A 76 -5.81 -4.16 -22.11
C THR A 76 -4.51 -4.62 -21.44
N TYR A 77 -4.02 -3.85 -20.52
CA TYR A 77 -2.97 -4.21 -19.56
C TYR A 77 -3.59 -4.38 -18.17
N TYR A 78 -2.87 -5.03 -17.30
CA TYR A 78 -3.35 -5.36 -15.98
C TYR A 78 -2.37 -4.81 -14.95
N ALA A 79 -2.89 -4.06 -14.01
CA ALA A 79 -2.12 -3.54 -12.89
C ALA A 79 -2.37 -4.40 -11.65
N GLN A 80 -1.33 -4.74 -10.94
CA GLN A 80 -1.41 -5.46 -9.66
C GLN A 80 -0.49 -4.78 -8.66
N GLU A 81 -0.97 -4.53 -7.47
CA GLU A 81 -0.20 -3.92 -6.40
C GLU A 81 0.34 -5.00 -5.46
N LEU A 82 1.56 -4.80 -5.00
CA LEU A 82 2.15 -5.59 -3.94
C LEU A 82 1.80 -4.92 -2.61
N GLY A 83 0.92 -5.55 -1.84
CA GLY A 83 0.56 -5.11 -0.51
C GLY A 83 -0.32 -3.85 -0.44
N GLY A 84 -0.80 -3.58 0.76
CA GLY A 84 -1.45 -2.33 1.13
C GLY A 84 -0.42 -1.20 1.39
N PRO A 85 -0.84 -0.07 1.95
CA PRO A 85 0.08 1.01 2.33
C PRO A 85 1.10 0.53 3.36
N ILE A 86 2.29 1.14 3.33
CA ILE A 86 3.29 0.93 4.39
C ILE A 86 2.73 1.48 5.69
N VAL A 87 2.78 0.65 6.73
CA VAL A 87 2.37 1.00 8.09
C VAL A 87 3.62 1.13 8.94
N SER A 88 3.78 2.28 9.60
CA SER A 88 4.84 2.50 10.57
C SER A 88 4.35 2.25 11.98
N GLY A 89 5.18 1.65 12.84
CA GLY A 89 4.84 1.40 14.24
C GLY A 89 6.05 1.11 15.12
N GLY A 90 5.79 0.81 16.38
CA GLY A 90 6.83 0.75 17.41
C GLY A 90 7.18 2.15 17.95
N PRO A 91 8.16 2.25 18.86
CA PRO A 91 8.69 3.55 19.27
C PRO A 91 9.29 4.27 18.06
N LEU A 92 9.03 5.57 17.93
CA LEU A 92 9.53 6.35 16.80
C LEU A 92 11.05 6.47 16.80
N ASP A 93 11.64 6.63 17.99
CA ASP A 93 13.08 6.79 18.20
C ASP A 93 13.48 6.30 19.61
N ASN A 94 14.75 6.48 19.96
CA ASN A 94 15.29 6.08 21.24
C ASN A 94 15.01 7.06 22.41
N ASN A 95 14.19 8.10 22.22
CA ASN A 95 13.88 9.11 23.25
C ASN A 95 12.73 8.73 24.17
N ILE A 96 12.22 7.51 24.11
CA ILE A 96 11.10 7.04 24.95
C ILE A 96 11.46 6.94 26.43
N GLY A 97 12.77 6.91 26.77
CA GLY A 97 13.26 6.82 28.13
C GLY A 97 14.78 6.68 28.19
N GLY A 98 15.32 6.51 29.40
CA GLY A 98 16.74 6.27 29.58
C GLY A 98 17.19 4.94 28.97
N GLY A 99 18.44 4.88 28.52
CA GLY A 99 18.98 3.67 27.89
C GLY A 99 20.49 3.72 27.73
N GLY A 100 21.02 2.81 26.93
CA GLY A 100 22.43 2.71 26.61
C GLY A 100 22.72 1.60 25.59
N PHE A 101 23.96 1.56 25.12
CA PHE A 101 24.40 0.53 24.20
C PHE A 101 24.52 -0.83 24.88
N TYR A 102 24.15 -1.86 24.15
CA TYR A 102 24.02 -3.21 24.71
C TYR A 102 24.51 -4.26 23.70
N ASN A 103 25.17 -5.29 24.20
CA ASN A 103 25.95 -6.21 23.40
C ASN A 103 25.45 -7.67 23.38
N ASN A 104 24.32 -7.96 24.04
CA ASN A 104 23.83 -9.33 24.06
C ASN A 104 22.73 -9.57 23.03
N ASP A 105 22.61 -10.82 22.62
CA ASP A 105 21.52 -11.33 21.82
C ASP A 105 20.16 -11.05 22.50
N ARG A 106 19.33 -10.24 21.85
CA ARG A 106 17.98 -9.90 22.30
C ARG A 106 17.07 -9.69 21.11
N HIS A 107 15.81 -10.05 21.34
CA HIS A 107 14.76 -9.98 20.36
C HIS A 107 13.53 -9.28 20.92
N ILE A 108 12.83 -8.53 20.10
CA ILE A 108 11.45 -8.10 20.33
C ILE A 108 10.50 -9.15 19.77
N PHE A 109 9.32 -9.30 20.38
CA PHE A 109 8.28 -10.20 19.91
C PHE A 109 7.27 -9.46 19.06
N ILE A 110 6.92 -10.06 17.93
CA ILE A 110 5.96 -9.54 16.97
C ILE A 110 4.86 -10.57 16.73
N ASP A 111 3.61 -10.20 17.02
CA ASP A 111 2.44 -10.93 16.52
C ASP A 111 2.11 -10.40 15.13
N SER A 112 2.19 -11.25 14.12
CA SER A 112 1.82 -10.93 12.74
C SER A 112 0.46 -11.52 12.44
N TYR A 113 -0.51 -10.66 12.10
CA TYR A 113 -1.91 -11.04 11.85
C TYR A 113 -2.20 -11.30 10.38
N LYS A 114 -1.36 -10.78 9.51
CA LYS A 114 -1.45 -10.96 8.06
C LYS A 114 -0.06 -11.27 7.48
N GLN A 115 -0.04 -12.01 6.36
CA GLN A 115 1.19 -12.16 5.60
C GLN A 115 1.72 -10.78 5.22
N SER A 116 2.89 -10.41 5.70
CA SER A 116 3.44 -9.07 5.52
C SER A 116 4.96 -9.11 5.34
N LYS A 117 5.54 -7.99 4.99
CA LYS A 117 6.98 -7.79 4.86
C LYS A 117 7.43 -6.68 5.81
N LEU A 118 8.42 -6.96 6.64
CA LEU A 118 9.16 -5.93 7.39
C LEU A 118 10.16 -5.29 6.44
N ILE A 119 9.81 -4.13 5.90
CA ILE A 119 10.62 -3.41 4.91
C ILE A 119 11.85 -2.82 5.57
N SER A 120 11.65 -2.05 6.64
CA SER A 120 12.74 -1.35 7.31
C SER A 120 12.47 -1.14 8.80
N ALA A 121 13.54 -0.89 9.53
CA ALA A 121 13.53 -0.44 10.91
C ALA A 121 14.73 0.47 11.17
N ASP A 122 14.62 1.34 12.17
CA ASP A 122 15.72 2.18 12.63
C ASP A 122 16.43 1.54 13.82
N VAL A 123 17.77 1.66 13.85
CA VAL A 123 18.62 1.26 14.98
C VAL A 123 19.67 2.33 15.25
N TYR A 124 20.17 2.39 16.49
CA TYR A 124 21.26 3.26 16.88
C TYR A 124 22.48 2.42 17.27
N ALA A 125 23.58 2.58 16.56
CA ALA A 125 24.83 1.85 16.78
C ALA A 125 25.85 2.71 17.56
N GLY A 126 26.50 2.13 18.56
CA GLY A 126 27.57 2.77 19.32
C GLY A 126 28.88 2.81 18.55
N THR A 127 29.13 1.80 17.73
CA THR A 127 30.34 1.65 16.90
C THR A 127 29.97 1.24 15.49
N SER A 128 30.82 1.62 14.51
CA SER A 128 30.65 1.21 13.11
C SER A 128 31.14 -0.23 12.92
N GLN A 129 30.23 -1.13 12.51
CA GLN A 129 30.53 -2.57 12.34
C GLN A 129 29.46 -3.28 11.54
N ASN A 130 29.75 -4.52 11.15
CA ASN A 130 28.74 -5.43 10.59
C ASN A 130 27.93 -6.04 11.74
N VAL A 131 26.61 -6.01 11.61
CA VAL A 131 25.66 -6.68 12.54
C VAL A 131 24.75 -7.58 11.71
N THR A 132 24.56 -8.81 12.17
CA THR A 132 23.58 -9.73 11.58
C THR A 132 22.26 -9.61 12.33
N PHE A 133 21.25 -9.14 11.63
CA PHE A 133 19.87 -9.10 12.09
C PHE A 133 19.17 -10.36 11.65
N GLU A 134 18.25 -10.85 12.46
CA GLU A 134 17.50 -12.06 12.16
C GLU A 134 16.06 -11.99 12.61
N LEU A 135 15.23 -12.71 11.86
CA LEU A 135 13.84 -13.01 12.19
C LEU A 135 13.79 -14.51 12.52
N ARG A 136 13.20 -14.84 13.66
CA ARG A 136 12.99 -16.22 14.11
C ARG A 136 11.50 -16.51 14.27
N ASP A 137 11.15 -17.78 14.19
CA ASP A 137 9.83 -18.26 14.59
C ASP A 137 9.68 -18.31 16.12
N ASN A 138 8.48 -18.66 16.59
CA ASN A 138 8.17 -18.82 18.00
C ASN A 138 8.83 -20.05 18.69
N ASN A 139 9.66 -20.78 17.99
CA ASN A 139 10.53 -21.82 18.53
C ASN A 139 12.00 -21.42 18.43
N SER A 140 12.27 -20.13 18.21
CA SER A 140 13.60 -19.53 18.03
C SER A 140 14.40 -20.13 16.85
N GLN A 141 13.72 -20.67 15.84
CA GLN A 141 14.37 -21.09 14.58
C GLN A 141 14.48 -19.89 13.65
N VAL A 142 15.69 -19.67 13.10
CA VAL A 142 15.92 -18.58 12.15
C VAL A 142 15.11 -18.83 10.87
N LEU A 143 14.26 -17.88 10.52
CA LEU A 143 13.51 -17.84 9.27
C LEU A 143 14.30 -17.10 8.22
N GLU A 144 14.81 -15.91 8.56
CA GLU A 144 15.62 -15.07 7.70
C GLU A 144 16.70 -14.35 8.50
N ASP A 145 17.81 -14.04 7.84
CA ASP A 145 18.88 -13.22 8.39
C ASP A 145 19.49 -12.28 7.34
N LYS A 146 20.06 -11.17 7.81
CA LYS A 146 20.73 -10.19 6.96
C LYS A 146 21.87 -9.50 7.71
N THR A 147 23.05 -9.54 7.17
CA THR A 147 24.21 -8.81 7.71
C THR A 147 24.30 -7.44 7.05
N ILE A 148 24.28 -6.39 7.86
CA ILE A 148 24.32 -4.99 7.42
C ILE A 148 25.47 -4.26 8.11
N PHE A 149 26.23 -3.50 7.36
CA PHE A 149 27.26 -2.59 7.91
C PHE A 149 26.58 -1.34 8.49
N LEU A 150 26.79 -1.09 9.77
CA LEU A 150 26.27 0.08 10.47
C LEU A 150 27.33 1.17 10.60
N GLN A 151 26.89 2.40 10.50
CA GLN A 151 27.66 3.57 10.93
C GLN A 151 27.35 3.87 12.40
N THR A 152 28.25 4.49 13.14
CA THR A 152 27.95 5.01 14.48
C THR A 152 26.79 6.00 14.43
N GLY A 153 25.81 5.84 15.31
CA GLY A 153 24.59 6.66 15.37
C GLY A 153 23.38 5.98 14.74
N LEU A 154 22.45 6.78 14.24
CA LEU A 154 21.20 6.29 13.62
C LEU A 154 21.47 5.62 12.27
N ASN A 155 20.89 4.44 12.08
CA ASN A 155 20.87 3.71 10.81
C ASN A 155 19.44 3.26 10.51
N THR A 156 18.98 3.45 9.28
CA THR A 156 17.76 2.84 8.76
C THR A 156 18.12 1.56 8.02
N LEU A 157 17.69 0.44 8.58
CA LEU A 157 17.93 -0.89 8.01
C LEU A 157 16.91 -1.18 6.92
N GLN A 158 17.36 -1.63 5.76
CA GLN A 158 16.50 -2.26 4.75
C GLN A 158 16.53 -3.77 4.99
N LEU A 159 15.54 -4.29 5.69
CA LEU A 159 15.49 -5.70 6.10
C LEU A 159 14.84 -6.57 5.02
N ASP A 160 13.67 -6.19 4.55
CA ASP A 160 12.86 -6.91 3.57
C ASP A 160 12.48 -8.33 4.01
N PHE A 161 12.34 -8.57 5.32
CA PHE A 161 12.00 -9.87 5.89
C PHE A 161 10.51 -10.19 5.69
N ASP A 162 10.21 -11.43 5.30
CA ASP A 162 8.84 -11.93 5.20
C ASP A 162 8.30 -12.31 6.58
N LEU A 163 7.22 -11.66 7.02
CA LEU A 163 6.53 -11.95 8.27
C LEU A 163 5.37 -12.92 8.00
N PRO A 164 5.48 -14.20 8.32
CA PRO A 164 4.36 -15.13 8.23
C PRO A 164 3.30 -14.79 9.28
N ILE A 165 2.05 -15.21 9.07
CA ILE A 165 0.99 -15.11 10.09
C ILE A 165 1.37 -16.01 11.26
N MET A 166 1.83 -15.40 12.34
CA MET A 166 2.33 -16.11 13.53
C MET A 166 2.39 -15.17 14.72
N ASN A 167 2.15 -15.70 15.91
CA ASN A 167 2.42 -15.00 17.17
C ASN A 167 3.87 -15.26 17.62
N ASP A 168 4.41 -14.30 18.35
CA ASP A 168 5.74 -14.39 18.97
C ASP A 168 6.87 -14.62 17.94
N LEU A 169 6.79 -14.00 16.76
CA LEU A 169 7.96 -13.87 15.90
C LEU A 169 9.04 -13.08 16.63
N GLU A 170 10.28 -13.52 16.57
CA GLU A 170 11.40 -12.88 17.25
C GLU A 170 12.25 -12.08 16.26
N LEU A 171 12.24 -10.75 16.35
CA LEU A 171 13.13 -9.87 15.58
C LEU A 171 14.29 -9.41 16.47
N GLY A 172 15.51 -9.70 16.06
CA GLY A 172 16.67 -9.44 16.91
C GLY A 172 17.99 -9.43 16.17
N VAL A 173 19.04 -9.68 16.94
CA VAL A 173 20.42 -9.79 16.45
C VAL A 173 20.98 -11.17 16.72
N ASN A 174 21.85 -11.64 15.85
CA ASN A 174 22.54 -12.90 16.03
C ASN A 174 23.80 -12.70 16.88
N GLY A 175 23.78 -13.28 18.10
CA GLY A 175 24.94 -13.34 18.98
C GLY A 175 25.21 -12.07 19.77
N THR A 176 26.46 -11.88 20.15
CA THR A 176 26.90 -10.79 21.02
C THR A 176 27.80 -9.80 20.30
N GLY A 177 27.94 -8.59 20.83
CA GLY A 177 28.85 -7.56 20.29
C GLY A 177 28.20 -6.60 19.30
N SER A 178 26.87 -6.57 19.22
CA SER A 178 26.15 -5.70 18.27
C SER A 178 26.26 -4.20 18.59
N ASP A 179 26.53 -3.84 19.87
CA ASP A 179 26.68 -2.47 20.36
C ASP A 179 25.51 -1.56 19.92
N LEU A 180 24.29 -2.09 20.05
CA LEU A 180 23.07 -1.38 19.69
C LEU A 180 22.42 -0.75 20.91
N TYR A 181 21.81 0.42 20.70
CA TYR A 181 21.10 1.12 21.77
C TYR A 181 19.80 0.38 22.15
N ARG A 182 19.58 0.24 23.46
CA ARG A 182 18.29 -0.19 24.03
C ARG A 182 17.80 0.85 25.02
N ASN A 183 16.50 0.99 25.17
CA ASN A 183 15.93 1.71 26.30
C ASN A 183 15.78 0.77 27.51
N ASN A 184 16.16 1.29 28.69
CA ASN A 184 16.00 0.60 29.95
C ASN A 184 14.72 1.02 30.69
N SER A 185 13.98 1.95 30.10
CA SER A 185 12.71 2.48 30.63
C SER A 185 11.91 3.11 29.50
N GLY A 186 10.61 3.29 29.71
CA GLY A 186 9.73 4.04 28.82
C GLY A 186 9.06 3.21 27.73
N ALA A 187 9.37 1.93 27.60
CA ALA A 187 8.59 1.06 26.71
C ALA A 187 7.17 0.84 27.27
N SER A 188 6.18 0.84 26.39
CA SER A 188 4.77 0.63 26.73
C SER A 188 4.14 -0.33 25.72
N TYR A 189 4.36 -1.60 25.92
CA TYR A 189 3.77 -2.65 25.08
C TYR A 189 2.26 -2.82 25.34
N PRO A 190 1.46 -3.23 24.33
CA PRO A 190 1.88 -3.49 22.96
C PRO A 190 1.97 -2.23 22.08
N TYR A 191 2.87 -2.24 21.10
CA TYR A 191 2.90 -1.24 20.05
C TYR A 191 2.17 -1.76 18.81
N ILE A 192 1.22 -0.99 18.33
CA ILE A 192 0.35 -1.37 17.20
C ILE A 192 1.06 -1.14 15.87
N LEU A 193 1.01 -2.13 14.98
CA LEU A 193 1.49 -2.09 13.61
C LEU A 193 0.29 -2.06 12.64
N GLY A 194 -0.63 -1.11 12.84
CA GLY A 194 -1.90 -1.03 12.11
C GLY A 194 -2.75 -2.29 12.27
N SER A 195 -3.31 -2.78 11.17
CA SER A 195 -4.05 -4.05 11.14
C SER A 195 -3.14 -5.26 10.87
N LEU A 196 -1.83 -5.06 10.70
CA LEU A 196 -0.89 -6.09 10.27
C LEU A 196 -0.29 -6.87 11.45
N GLY A 197 -0.19 -6.24 12.63
CA GLY A 197 0.38 -6.90 13.78
C GLY A 197 0.56 -6.01 14.99
N THR A 198 1.30 -6.52 15.98
CA THR A 198 1.69 -5.79 17.20
C THR A 198 3.06 -6.23 17.67
N ILE A 199 3.82 -5.31 18.30
CA ILE A 199 5.02 -5.65 19.08
C ILE A 199 4.55 -5.88 20.50
N THR A 200 4.68 -7.11 21.01
CA THR A 200 4.09 -7.53 22.29
C THR A 200 5.05 -7.50 23.47
N GLY A 201 6.36 -7.50 23.19
CA GLY A 201 7.37 -7.57 24.26
C GLY A 201 8.76 -7.89 23.73
N HIS A 202 9.54 -8.56 24.57
CA HIS A 202 10.93 -8.94 24.27
C HIS A 202 11.37 -10.16 25.11
N ASN A 203 12.48 -10.78 24.72
CA ASN A 203 13.00 -12.01 25.31
C ASN A 203 13.96 -11.78 26.51
N SER A 204 13.92 -10.65 27.21
CA SER A 204 14.73 -10.50 28.41
C SER A 204 14.32 -11.50 29.48
N PRO A 205 15.28 -12.22 30.11
CA PRO A 205 14.98 -13.19 31.13
C PRO A 205 14.70 -12.57 32.53
N TYR A 206 14.84 -11.26 32.65
CA TYR A 206 14.73 -10.58 33.97
C TYR A 206 13.33 -10.01 34.18
N ALA A 207 12.68 -10.41 35.26
CA ALA A 207 11.30 -10.03 35.58
C ALA A 207 11.05 -8.51 35.75
N GLY A 208 12.11 -7.71 35.90
CA GLY A 208 12.03 -6.24 36.05
C GLY A 208 12.13 -5.48 34.75
N ASP A 209 12.40 -6.16 33.63
CA ASP A 209 12.74 -5.53 32.36
C ASP A 209 11.51 -5.19 31.47
N THR A 210 10.30 -5.22 32.03
CA THR A 210 9.04 -5.02 31.25
C THR A 210 8.97 -3.67 30.53
N ASN A 211 9.75 -2.69 30.96
CA ASN A 211 9.81 -1.36 30.38
C ASN A 211 11.01 -1.17 29.42
N TYR A 212 11.73 -2.25 29.12
CA TYR A 212 12.87 -2.20 28.21
C TYR A 212 12.38 -2.31 26.77
N HIS A 213 13.14 -1.68 25.86
CA HIS A 213 12.93 -1.83 24.41
C HIS A 213 14.26 -2.11 23.73
N TYR A 214 14.32 -3.20 22.95
CA TYR A 214 15.55 -3.66 22.33
C TYR A 214 15.59 -3.29 20.84
N PHE A 215 16.49 -2.39 20.52
CA PHE A 215 17.15 -2.08 19.27
C PHE A 215 16.31 -1.44 18.17
N PHE A 216 15.07 -1.89 17.92
CA PHE A 216 14.35 -1.56 16.69
C PHE A 216 13.30 -0.49 16.93
N TYR A 217 13.42 0.61 16.19
CA TYR A 217 12.53 1.76 16.22
C TYR A 217 11.91 1.96 14.85
N ASN A 218 10.78 2.68 14.77
CA ASN A 218 10.17 3.09 13.52
C ASN A 218 10.07 1.95 12.50
N LEU A 219 9.51 0.80 12.91
CA LEU A 219 9.32 -0.34 12.03
C LEU A 219 8.35 0.02 10.91
N ASN A 220 8.72 -0.28 9.69
CA ASN A 220 7.89 -0.11 8.51
C ASN A 220 7.53 -1.47 7.93
N ILE A 221 6.24 -1.81 7.97
CA ILE A 221 5.73 -3.09 7.45
C ILE A 221 4.68 -2.84 6.38
N GLN A 222 4.56 -3.79 5.47
CA GLN A 222 3.59 -3.77 4.38
C GLN A 222 2.96 -5.14 4.22
N GLU A 223 1.66 -5.20 3.96
CA GLU A 223 0.99 -6.47 3.65
C GLU A 223 1.58 -7.09 2.37
N SER A 224 1.93 -8.38 2.40
CA SER A 224 2.58 -9.07 1.27
C SER A 224 1.60 -9.68 0.28
N CYS A 225 0.30 -9.57 0.52
CA CYS A 225 -0.70 -10.09 -0.39
C CYS A 225 -0.69 -9.30 -1.69
N LEU A 226 -0.69 -10.01 -2.81
CA LEU A 226 -0.95 -9.38 -4.10
C LEU A 226 -2.40 -8.92 -4.15
N SER A 227 -2.64 -7.75 -4.72
CA SER A 227 -4.00 -7.32 -5.04
C SER A 227 -4.60 -8.18 -6.16
N ASN A 228 -5.90 -8.12 -6.34
CA ASN A 228 -6.50 -8.52 -7.60
C ASN A 228 -5.99 -7.62 -8.74
N PHE A 229 -6.04 -8.14 -9.97
CA PHE A 229 -5.68 -7.37 -11.15
C PHE A 229 -6.71 -6.26 -11.43
N SER A 230 -6.21 -5.06 -11.73
CA SER A 230 -7.00 -3.93 -12.24
C SER A 230 -6.79 -3.82 -13.75
N PRO A 231 -7.79 -4.06 -14.59
CA PRO A 231 -7.67 -3.89 -16.03
C PRO A 231 -7.56 -2.40 -16.39
N THR A 232 -6.63 -2.07 -17.27
CA THR A 232 -6.36 -0.71 -17.72
C THR A 232 -6.21 -0.70 -19.24
N ASN A 233 -6.97 0.15 -19.92
CA ASN A 233 -7.11 0.08 -21.38
C ASN A 233 -6.34 1.21 -22.09
N ALA A 234 -5.59 0.82 -23.10
CA ALA A 234 -5.06 1.68 -24.15
C ALA A 234 -6.05 1.67 -25.33
N VAL A 235 -6.71 2.78 -25.60
CA VAL A 235 -7.86 2.84 -26.51
C VAL A 235 -7.60 3.81 -27.66
N PHE A 236 -7.77 3.32 -28.90
CA PHE A 236 -7.83 4.18 -30.07
C PHE A 236 -9.25 4.73 -30.26
N VAL A 237 -9.35 6.02 -30.39
CA VAL A 237 -10.59 6.73 -30.69
C VAL A 237 -10.58 7.11 -32.16
N THR A 238 -11.56 6.65 -32.92
CA THR A 238 -11.71 7.03 -34.34
C THR A 238 -12.45 8.35 -34.45
N PRO A 239 -12.03 9.28 -35.34
CA PRO A 239 -12.75 10.55 -35.55
C PRO A 239 -14.19 10.41 -36.05
N SER A 240 -14.55 9.23 -36.58
CA SER A 240 -15.91 8.95 -37.06
C SER A 240 -16.90 8.61 -35.95
N GLU A 241 -16.45 8.42 -34.72
CA GLU A 241 -17.31 8.25 -33.54
C GLU A 241 -17.73 9.57 -32.87
N VAL A 242 -17.59 10.71 -33.57
CA VAL A 242 -18.24 11.99 -33.16
C VAL A 242 -19.78 11.89 -33.23
N ASN A 243 -20.33 10.78 -33.70
CA ASN A 243 -21.75 10.49 -33.62
C ASN A 243 -22.05 9.42 -32.59
N ASN A 244 -22.33 9.82 -31.42
CA ASN A 244 -22.71 9.13 -30.20
C ASN A 244 -21.57 9.03 -29.20
N PHE A 245 -21.11 10.19 -28.71
CA PHE A 245 -21.16 10.28 -27.29
C PHE A 245 -22.63 9.94 -26.93
N ALA A 246 -22.91 8.69 -26.63
CA ALA A 246 -23.92 8.41 -25.62
C ALA A 246 -23.57 9.39 -24.53
N PHE A 247 -24.35 10.49 -24.43
CA PHE A 247 -24.13 11.61 -23.55
C PHE A 247 -23.36 11.11 -22.36
N SER A 248 -22.14 11.59 -22.18
CA SER A 248 -21.45 11.29 -20.94
C SER A 248 -22.52 11.52 -19.90
N ALA A 249 -22.79 10.55 -19.05
CA ALA A 249 -23.87 10.69 -18.11
C ALA A 249 -23.72 11.99 -17.31
N ILE A 250 -22.59 12.66 -17.50
CA ILE A 250 -22.16 13.90 -16.86
C ILE A 250 -21.52 14.84 -17.87
N ASP A 251 -22.05 16.06 -17.94
CA ASP A 251 -21.49 17.18 -18.70
C ASP A 251 -20.75 18.12 -17.74
N VAL A 252 -19.51 18.46 -18.07
CA VAL A 252 -18.68 19.42 -17.34
C VAL A 252 -18.31 20.57 -18.27
N TYR A 253 -18.85 21.76 -17.99
CA TYR A 253 -18.64 22.93 -18.84
C TYR A 253 -18.67 24.27 -18.06
N PRO A 254 -17.89 25.28 -18.55
CA PRO A 254 -16.83 25.15 -19.54
C PRO A 254 -15.68 24.29 -19.01
N ASN A 255 -14.97 23.64 -19.89
CA ASN A 255 -13.74 22.92 -19.57
C ASN A 255 -12.77 23.04 -20.77
N PRO A 256 -11.71 23.87 -20.67
CA PRO A 256 -11.19 24.55 -19.48
C PRO A 256 -12.13 25.62 -18.86
N ALA A 257 -11.98 25.81 -17.54
CA ALA A 257 -12.78 26.76 -16.76
C ALA A 257 -11.89 27.80 -16.04
N VAL A 258 -12.44 28.99 -15.81
CA VAL A 258 -11.70 30.10 -15.14
C VAL A 258 -12.27 30.34 -13.73
N ASP A 259 -13.52 30.80 -13.62
CA ASP A 259 -14.11 31.20 -12.33
C ASP A 259 -15.16 30.19 -11.86
N LYS A 260 -15.88 29.57 -12.77
CA LYS A 260 -17.00 28.67 -12.48
C LYS A 260 -17.04 27.49 -13.43
N VAL A 261 -17.50 26.36 -12.91
CA VAL A 261 -17.78 25.15 -13.71
C VAL A 261 -19.17 24.62 -13.37
N PHE A 262 -19.87 24.16 -14.40
CA PHE A 262 -21.16 23.48 -14.25
C PHE A 262 -20.97 22.00 -14.47
N ILE A 263 -21.55 21.22 -13.57
CA ILE A 263 -21.59 19.75 -13.66
C ILE A 263 -23.08 19.38 -13.75
N ALA A 264 -23.46 18.78 -14.86
CA ALA A 264 -24.83 18.34 -15.10
C ALA A 264 -24.88 16.84 -15.41
N SER A 265 -25.95 16.20 -14.98
CA SER A 265 -26.22 14.78 -15.24
C SER A 265 -27.69 14.58 -15.63
N LYS A 266 -27.96 13.50 -16.38
CA LYS A 266 -29.36 13.09 -16.66
C LYS A 266 -30.09 12.60 -15.41
N ASN A 267 -29.35 12.07 -14.44
CA ASN A 267 -29.85 11.62 -13.17
C ASN A 267 -29.43 12.61 -12.07
N ASN A 268 -30.17 12.65 -10.98
CA ASN A 268 -29.79 13.46 -9.85
C ASN A 268 -28.43 13.01 -9.28
N ILE A 269 -27.50 13.93 -9.22
CA ILE A 269 -26.21 13.75 -8.56
C ILE A 269 -26.45 13.72 -7.04
N SER A 270 -25.94 12.70 -6.37
CA SER A 270 -26.04 12.53 -4.92
C SER A 270 -24.76 12.92 -4.19
N SER A 271 -23.63 12.95 -4.90
CA SER A 271 -22.34 13.40 -4.35
C SER A 271 -21.44 13.91 -5.47
N LEU A 272 -20.85 15.07 -5.27
CA LEU A 272 -19.87 15.70 -6.13
C LEU A 272 -18.62 16.01 -5.32
N LYS A 273 -17.47 15.55 -5.77
CA LYS A 273 -16.17 15.83 -5.13
C LYS A 273 -15.16 16.24 -6.19
N ILE A 274 -14.31 17.23 -5.86
CA ILE A 274 -13.21 17.65 -6.72
C ILE A 274 -11.90 17.53 -5.94
N PHE A 275 -10.94 16.90 -6.56
CA PHE A 275 -9.61 16.66 -5.98
C PHE A 275 -8.53 17.31 -6.85
N ASP A 276 -7.46 17.77 -6.25
CA ASP A 276 -6.25 18.16 -6.96
C ASP A 276 -5.42 16.92 -7.38
N LEU A 277 -4.32 17.15 -8.08
CA LEU A 277 -3.41 16.06 -8.54
C LEU A 277 -2.73 15.29 -7.39
N SER A 278 -2.71 15.84 -6.18
CA SER A 278 -2.17 15.15 -5.00
C SER A 278 -3.21 14.27 -4.30
N GLY A 279 -4.46 14.29 -4.78
CA GLY A 279 -5.58 13.60 -4.16
C GLY A 279 -6.22 14.38 -2.99
N LYS A 280 -5.80 15.63 -2.77
CA LYS A 280 -6.42 16.50 -1.75
C LYS A 280 -7.82 16.92 -2.20
N LEU A 281 -8.80 16.73 -1.33
CA LEU A 281 -10.17 17.20 -1.56
C LEU A 281 -10.22 18.73 -1.56
N CYS A 282 -10.63 19.33 -2.69
CA CYS A 282 -10.77 20.76 -2.89
C CYS A 282 -12.22 21.24 -2.76
N TYR A 283 -13.18 20.39 -3.14
CA TYR A 283 -14.61 20.72 -3.09
C TYR A 283 -15.45 19.48 -2.83
N VAL A 284 -16.54 19.63 -2.09
CA VAL A 284 -17.56 18.59 -1.87
C VAL A 284 -18.95 19.22 -1.79
N ASP A 285 -19.90 18.59 -2.51
CA ASP A 285 -21.34 18.90 -2.43
C ASP A 285 -22.11 17.57 -2.44
N ASN A 286 -23.03 17.43 -1.50
CA ASN A 286 -23.92 16.27 -1.37
C ASN A 286 -25.39 16.67 -1.53
N THR A 287 -25.67 17.85 -2.07
CA THR A 287 -27.03 18.28 -2.39
C THR A 287 -27.54 17.47 -3.58
N ILE A 288 -28.73 16.92 -3.48
CA ILE A 288 -29.30 16.14 -4.58
C ILE A 288 -29.83 17.09 -5.66
N SER A 289 -29.19 17.11 -6.83
CA SER A 289 -29.54 17.95 -7.98
C SER A 289 -29.06 17.31 -9.28
N ASP A 290 -29.73 17.62 -10.38
CA ASP A 290 -29.31 17.25 -11.74
C ASP A 290 -28.21 18.18 -12.30
N LYS A 291 -27.99 19.33 -11.61
CA LYS A 291 -26.97 20.31 -11.99
C LYS A 291 -26.38 20.98 -10.77
N HIS A 292 -25.03 21.07 -10.75
CA HIS A 292 -24.26 21.80 -9.76
C HIS A 292 -23.47 22.93 -10.41
N GLU A 293 -23.44 24.10 -9.80
CA GLU A 293 -22.55 25.21 -10.11
C GLU A 293 -21.47 25.25 -9.04
N VAL A 294 -20.23 25.17 -9.45
CA VAL A 294 -19.06 25.19 -8.54
C VAL A 294 -18.25 26.45 -8.83
N ASP A 295 -18.03 27.25 -7.83
CA ASP A 295 -17.08 28.34 -7.87
C ASP A 295 -15.68 27.81 -7.68
N ILE A 296 -14.80 28.02 -8.66
CA ILE A 296 -13.42 27.56 -8.70
C ILE A 296 -12.44 28.75 -8.75
N SER A 297 -12.88 29.95 -8.49
CA SER A 297 -12.07 31.18 -8.51
C SER A 297 -10.86 31.13 -7.57
N GLU A 298 -10.96 30.34 -6.47
CA GLU A 298 -9.89 30.12 -5.51
C GLU A 298 -9.00 28.91 -5.87
N PHE A 299 -9.30 28.20 -6.96
CA PHE A 299 -8.49 27.05 -7.38
C PHE A 299 -7.23 27.52 -8.10
N SER A 300 -6.11 26.86 -7.82
CA SER A 300 -4.89 27.11 -8.59
C SER A 300 -5.03 26.60 -10.02
N LYS A 301 -4.39 27.26 -10.97
CA LYS A 301 -4.34 26.78 -12.36
C LYS A 301 -3.76 25.36 -12.39
N GLY A 302 -4.43 24.47 -13.12
CA GLY A 302 -4.00 23.08 -13.19
C GLY A 302 -5.10 22.09 -13.55
N ILE A 303 -4.80 20.83 -13.34
CA ILE A 303 -5.72 19.71 -13.59
C ILE A 303 -6.31 19.23 -12.28
N TYR A 304 -7.61 19.02 -12.27
CA TYR A 304 -8.37 18.48 -11.14
C TYR A 304 -9.14 17.24 -11.58
N THR A 305 -9.46 16.39 -10.64
CA THR A 305 -10.31 15.21 -10.85
C THR A 305 -11.67 15.46 -10.22
N ILE A 306 -12.71 15.35 -11.02
CA ILE A 306 -14.11 15.41 -10.55
C ILE A 306 -14.61 13.98 -10.39
N ASN A 307 -15.12 13.66 -9.20
CA ASN A 307 -15.85 12.43 -8.91
C ASN A 307 -17.30 12.76 -8.63
N VAL A 308 -18.19 12.17 -9.40
CA VAL A 308 -19.65 12.37 -9.32
C VAL A 308 -20.30 11.02 -9.08
N ILE A 309 -21.20 10.98 -8.10
CA ILE A 309 -22.03 9.80 -7.80
C ILE A 309 -23.49 10.17 -8.05
N ASP A 310 -24.15 9.45 -8.92
CA ASP A 310 -25.61 9.45 -9.03
C ASP A 310 -26.21 8.24 -8.28
N GLN A 311 -27.49 7.98 -8.45
CA GLN A 311 -28.19 6.91 -7.71
C GLN A 311 -27.69 5.50 -8.06
N GLU A 312 -27.04 5.31 -9.21
CA GLU A 312 -26.69 3.99 -9.75
C GLU A 312 -25.19 3.84 -10.06
N ASN A 313 -24.47 4.96 -10.29
CA ASN A 313 -23.12 4.93 -10.85
C ASN A 313 -22.19 5.96 -10.22
N SER A 314 -20.88 5.68 -10.33
CA SER A 314 -19.80 6.63 -10.02
C SER A 314 -19.08 6.99 -11.31
N TYR A 315 -18.85 8.28 -11.51
CA TYR A 315 -18.19 8.84 -12.71
C TYR A 315 -17.00 9.67 -12.29
N VAL A 316 -15.92 9.52 -13.04
CA VAL A 316 -14.70 10.30 -12.83
C VAL A 316 -14.33 11.00 -14.13
N THR A 317 -14.09 12.31 -14.06
CA THR A 317 -13.65 13.11 -15.21
C THR A 317 -12.63 14.17 -14.80
N LYS A 318 -11.95 14.77 -15.78
CA LYS A 318 -10.94 15.81 -15.54
C LYS A 318 -11.55 17.21 -15.72
N LEU A 319 -11.10 18.15 -14.90
CA LEU A 319 -11.35 19.57 -15.03
C LEU A 319 -10.03 20.30 -15.23
N PHE A 320 -9.94 21.14 -16.24
CA PHE A 320 -8.82 22.04 -16.49
C PHE A 320 -9.18 23.43 -16.01
N VAL A 321 -8.37 23.98 -15.09
CA VAL A 321 -8.53 25.33 -14.53
C VAL A 321 -7.44 26.24 -15.12
N GLU A 322 -7.84 27.39 -15.72
CA GLU A 322 -6.97 28.38 -16.36
C GLU A 322 -6.73 29.64 -15.52
#